data_6da1e81600ec89e3aa7e52f64f7c7daf
#
_entry.id   6da1e81600ec89e3aa7e52f64f7c7daf
#
_cell.length_a   1.000
_cell.length_b   1.000
_cell.length_c   1.000
_cell.angle_alpha   90.00
_cell.angle_beta   90.00
_cell.angle_gamma   90.00
#
_symmetry.space_group_name_H-M   'P 1'
#
loop_
_entity.id
_entity.type
_entity.pdbx_description
1 polymer ?
#
loop_
_entity_poly.entity_id
_entity_poly.type
_entity_poly.pdbx_seq_one_letter_code
_entity_poly.pdbx_strand_id
1 'polypeptide(L)' 'KLFREFTGSSALEYITRTRMEKAHDLLLTEPDKDVGRIAVEVGYSNNAYFATAFKKYYGVSPSKLRDYHVVTGAASQ' A
#
# COMPACT_ATOMS: atom_id res chain seq x y z
N LYS A 1 -15.17 8.21 24.42
CA LYS A 1 -13.97 7.76 24.32
C LYS A 1 -13.57 7.48 22.95
N LEU A 2 -14.25 6.67 22.31
CA LEU A 2 -13.98 6.43 20.99
C LEU A 2 -14.06 7.66 20.18
N PHE A 3 -14.87 8.57 20.54
CA PHE A 3 -15.04 9.75 19.79
C PHE A 3 -13.82 10.56 19.70
N ARG A 4 -12.99 10.53 20.66
CA ARG A 4 -11.82 11.29 20.63
C ARG A 4 -10.99 10.85 19.52
N GLU A 5 -11.06 9.61 19.22
CA GLU A 5 -10.29 9.09 18.21
C GLU A 5 -10.76 9.44 16.86
N PHE A 6 -11.92 9.99 16.79
CA PHE A 6 -12.43 10.40 15.53
C PHE A 6 -11.98 11.76 15.16
N THR A 7 -11.03 12.32 15.82
CA THR A 7 -10.51 13.59 15.42
C THR A 7 -9.78 13.40 14.15
N GLY A 8 -9.21 14.42 13.61
CA GLY A 8 -8.55 14.37 12.34
C GLY A 8 -7.58 13.24 12.19
N SER A 9 -6.89 12.93 13.27
CA SER A 9 -5.90 11.87 13.24
C SER A 9 -6.54 10.55 12.89
N SER A 10 -7.65 10.24 13.49
CA SER A 10 -8.33 8.99 13.25
C SER A 10 -8.85 8.91 11.83
N ALA A 11 -9.34 10.01 11.31
CA ALA A 11 -9.85 10.03 9.96
C ALA A 11 -8.73 9.81 8.96
N LEU A 12 -7.58 10.43 9.21
CA LEU A 12 -6.44 10.24 8.34
C LEU A 12 -5.95 8.82 8.38
N GLU A 13 -5.96 8.20 9.53
CA GLU A 13 -5.54 6.82 9.65
C GLU A 13 -6.45 5.92 8.86
N TYR A 14 -7.73 6.18 8.90
CA TYR A 14 -8.68 5.37 8.16
C TYR A 14 -8.44 5.49 6.65
N ILE A 15 -8.23 6.71 6.19
CA ILE A 15 -7.98 6.95 4.77
C ILE A 15 -6.68 6.28 4.35
N THR A 16 -5.64 6.43 5.17
CA THR A 16 -4.35 5.82 4.86
C THR A 16 -4.47 4.31 4.80
N ARG A 17 -5.16 3.73 5.74
CA ARG A 17 -5.32 2.29 5.75
C ARG A 17 -6.06 1.81 4.51
N THR A 18 -7.13 2.48 4.15
CA THR A 18 -7.90 2.10 2.98
C THR A 18 -7.03 2.18 1.72
N ARG A 19 -6.26 3.24 1.59
CA ARG A 19 -5.39 3.38 0.43
C ARG A 19 -4.31 2.32 0.42
N MET A 20 -3.73 2.03 1.57
CA MET A 20 -2.66 1.05 1.64
C MET A 20 -3.18 -0.35 1.36
N GLU A 21 -4.36 -0.67 1.87
CA GLU A 21 -4.94 -1.98 1.62
C GLU A 21 -5.28 -2.16 0.15
N LYS A 22 -5.77 -1.10 -0.49
CA LYS A 22 -6.07 -1.20 -1.89
C LYS A 22 -4.79 -1.35 -2.69
N ALA A 23 -3.74 -0.62 -2.33
CA ALA A 23 -2.47 -0.72 -3.03
C ALA A 23 -1.89 -2.12 -2.86
N HIS A 24 -1.96 -2.66 -1.66
CA HIS A 24 -1.46 -4.00 -1.38
C HIS A 24 -2.18 -5.00 -2.28
N ASP A 25 -3.47 -4.88 -2.36
CA ASP A 25 -4.27 -5.77 -3.18
C ASP A 25 -3.89 -5.65 -4.65
N LEU A 26 -3.75 -4.43 -5.15
CA LEU A 26 -3.41 -4.22 -6.55
C LEU A 26 -2.02 -4.74 -6.87
N LEU A 27 -1.08 -4.60 -5.94
CA LEU A 27 0.26 -5.10 -6.16
C LEU A 27 0.26 -6.60 -6.40
N LEU A 28 -0.63 -7.30 -5.76
CA LEU A 28 -0.68 -8.75 -5.87
C LEU A 28 -1.64 -9.24 -6.93
N THR A 29 -2.73 -8.55 -7.15
CA THR A 29 -3.72 -9.02 -8.13
C THR A 29 -3.47 -8.45 -9.52
N GLU A 30 -2.68 -7.38 -9.62
CA GLU A 30 -2.39 -6.79 -10.91
C GLU A 30 -0.89 -6.68 -11.09
N PRO A 31 -0.22 -7.80 -11.26
CA PRO A 31 1.24 -7.80 -11.31
C PRO A 31 1.82 -7.04 -12.48
N ASP A 32 1.04 -6.84 -13.52
CA ASP A 32 1.50 -6.09 -14.67
C ASP A 32 1.44 -4.60 -14.45
N LYS A 33 0.74 -4.17 -13.42
CA LYS A 33 0.57 -2.75 -13.17
C LYS A 33 1.78 -2.21 -12.44
N ASP A 34 2.31 -1.13 -12.95
CA ASP A 34 3.49 -0.50 -12.40
C ASP A 34 3.18 0.09 -11.02
N VAL A 35 4.17 0.08 -10.15
CA VAL A 35 4.00 0.62 -8.80
C VAL A 35 3.58 2.09 -8.86
N GLY A 36 4.15 2.86 -9.78
CA GLY A 36 3.79 4.25 -9.92
C GLY A 36 2.33 4.41 -10.30
N ARG A 37 1.83 3.52 -11.13
CA ARG A 37 0.46 3.57 -11.53
C ARG A 37 -0.45 3.25 -10.37
N ILE A 38 -0.08 2.27 -9.57
CA ILE A 38 -0.84 1.90 -8.40
C ILE A 38 -0.89 3.07 -7.42
N ALA A 39 0.22 3.76 -7.25
CA ALA A 39 0.27 4.91 -6.36
C ALA A 39 -0.78 5.94 -6.76
N VAL A 40 -0.85 6.22 -8.04
CA VAL A 40 -1.80 7.20 -8.54
C VAL A 40 -3.22 6.70 -8.34
N GLU A 41 -3.45 5.44 -8.60
CA GLU A 41 -4.79 4.89 -8.48
C GLU A 41 -5.32 4.92 -7.08
N VAL A 42 -4.46 4.78 -6.09
CA VAL A 42 -4.93 4.81 -4.71
C VAL A 42 -4.89 6.21 -4.12
N GLY A 43 -4.54 7.21 -4.93
CA GLY A 43 -4.67 8.58 -4.48
C GLY A 43 -3.38 9.31 -4.14
N TYR A 44 -2.24 8.77 -4.50
CA TYR A 44 -0.97 9.43 -4.25
C TYR A 44 -0.42 9.98 -5.56
N SER A 45 -0.11 11.26 -5.58
CA SER A 45 0.42 11.86 -6.79
C SER A 45 1.94 11.73 -6.86
N ASN A 46 2.58 11.41 -5.75
CA ASN A 46 4.03 11.27 -5.71
C ASN A 46 4.39 9.84 -5.41
N ASN A 47 5.05 9.20 -6.38
CA ASN A 47 5.43 7.80 -6.26
C ASN A 47 6.39 7.56 -5.09
N ALA A 48 7.35 8.45 -4.89
CA ALA A 48 8.30 8.29 -3.81
C ALA A 48 7.62 8.40 -2.46
N TYR A 49 6.68 9.31 -2.35
CA TYR A 49 5.94 9.48 -1.11
C TYR A 49 5.10 8.25 -0.83
N PHE A 50 4.47 7.71 -1.88
CA PHE A 50 3.66 6.51 -1.75
C PHE A 50 4.54 5.35 -1.25
N ALA A 51 5.71 5.17 -1.85
CA ALA A 51 6.60 4.08 -1.48
C ALA A 51 7.03 4.21 -0.02
N THR A 52 7.34 5.42 0.41
CA THR A 52 7.73 5.65 1.78
C THR A 52 6.60 5.35 2.74
N ALA A 53 5.40 5.81 2.41
CA ALA A 53 4.23 5.58 3.26
C ALA A 53 3.90 4.10 3.31
N PHE A 54 3.99 3.42 2.19
CA PHE A 54 3.69 1.99 2.14
C PHE A 54 4.67 1.21 3.00
N LYS A 55 5.95 1.54 2.90
CA LYS A 55 6.95 0.86 3.68
C LYS A 55 6.73 1.11 5.17
N LYS A 56 6.33 2.31 5.52
CA LYS A 56 6.07 2.63 6.89
C LYS A 56 4.88 1.86 7.43
N TYR A 57 3.89 1.65 6.59
CA TYR A 57 2.66 0.97 7.00
C TYR A 57 2.84 -0.54 7.06
N TYR A 58 3.49 -1.13 6.08
CA TYR A 58 3.63 -2.58 6.01
C TYR A 58 5.02 -3.10 6.36
N GLY A 59 6.00 -2.23 6.51
CA GLY A 59 7.34 -2.66 6.84
C GLY A 59 8.21 -3.01 5.64
N VAL A 60 7.64 -3.03 4.44
CA VAL A 60 8.41 -3.28 3.23
C VAL A 60 7.91 -2.37 2.13
N SER A 61 8.77 -2.07 1.18
CA SER A 61 8.37 -1.20 0.07
C SER A 61 7.45 -1.96 -0.87
N PRO A 62 6.68 -1.24 -1.69
CA PRO A 62 5.77 -1.91 -2.62
C PRO A 62 6.49 -2.82 -3.60
N SER A 63 7.63 -2.39 -4.11
CA SER A 63 8.39 -3.21 -5.03
C SER A 63 8.91 -4.46 -4.36
N LYS A 64 9.37 -4.31 -3.13
CA LYS A 64 9.89 -5.43 -2.39
C LYS A 64 8.79 -6.43 -2.09
N LEU A 65 7.63 -5.95 -1.72
CA LEU A 65 6.51 -6.83 -1.45
C LEU A 65 6.17 -7.66 -2.69
N ARG A 66 6.13 -7.00 -3.84
CA ARG A 66 5.79 -7.69 -5.07
C ARG A 66 6.84 -8.73 -5.43
N ASP A 67 8.13 -8.40 -5.25
CA ASP A 67 9.19 -9.33 -5.53
C ASP A 67 9.11 -10.53 -4.60
N TYR A 68 8.88 -10.26 -3.32
CA TYR A 68 8.81 -11.32 -2.34
C TYR A 68 7.64 -12.25 -2.63
N HIS A 69 6.52 -11.68 -3.03
CA HIS A 69 5.34 -12.47 -3.34
C HIS A 69 5.57 -13.35 -4.57
N VAL A 70 6.23 -12.81 -5.58
CA VAL A 70 6.51 -13.56 -6.79
C VAL A 70 7.43 -14.72 -6.47
N VAL A 71 8.45 -14.48 -5.68
CA VAL A 71 9.38 -15.52 -5.31
C VAL A 71 8.67 -16.59 -4.49
N THR A 72 7.84 -16.19 -3.56
CA THR A 72 7.10 -17.14 -2.74
C THR A 72 6.16 -17.93 -3.62
N GLY A 73 5.49 -17.28 -4.53
CA GLY A 73 4.58 -17.95 -5.43
C GLY A 73 5.31 -18.95 -6.29
N ALA A 74 6.46 -18.56 -6.80
CA ALA A 74 7.24 -19.46 -7.61
C ALA A 74 7.74 -20.64 -6.80
N ALA A 75 8.13 -20.38 -5.58
CA ALA A 75 8.62 -21.43 -4.73
C ALA A 75 7.53 -22.42 -4.38
N SER A 76 6.33 -21.96 -4.30
CA SER A 76 5.24 -22.86 -3.96
C SER A 76 4.83 -23.70 -5.12
N GLN A 77 5.25 -23.37 -6.28
CA GLN A 77 4.93 -24.19 -7.42
C GLN A 77 5.86 -25.36 -7.47
#